data_c55f389b5b16606448db49e52bb175e5
#
_entry.id   c55f389b5b16606448db49e52bb175e5
#
_cell.length_a   1.000
_cell.length_b   1.000
_cell.length_c   1.000
_cell.angle_alpha   90.00
_cell.angle_beta   90.00
_cell.angle_gamma   90.00
#
_symmetry.space_group_name_H-M   'P 1'
#
loop_
_entity.id
_entity.type
_entity.pdbx_description
1 polymer ?
#
loop_
_entity_poly.entity_id
_entity_poly.type
_entity_poly.pdbx_seq_one_letter_code
_entity_poly.pdbx_strand_id
1 'polypeptide(L)'
;MREHLSIFMENKPGMLERLTRLFSESKVNIIAFSIASGGEFGVAKFLLDQPKIAYAALKKEGIAASLRPVVIPIIQEKIGGLHELLLFLREQGINIEDSYGFLLKGESKAAVVLESKEERLEEVLIEGGYEFFKG
;
A
#
# COMPACT_ATOMS: atom_id res chain seq x y z
N MET A 1 12.96 2.90 -3.67
CA MET A 1 11.54 3.20 -3.39
C MET A 1 10.76 1.92 -3.24
N ARG A 2 9.83 1.91 -2.32
CA ARG A 2 9.00 0.73 -2.05
C ARG A 2 7.87 0.62 -3.06
N GLU A 3 7.43 -0.61 -3.29
CA GLU A 3 6.31 -0.87 -4.20
C GLU A 3 5.25 -1.70 -3.50
N HIS A 4 3.98 -1.47 -3.85
CA HIS A 4 2.94 -2.41 -3.50
C HIS A 4 2.38 -3.07 -4.76
N LEU A 5 1.66 -4.17 -4.57
CA LEU A 5 1.10 -4.95 -5.65
C LEU A 5 -0.38 -4.58 -5.81
N SER A 6 -0.76 -4.16 -7.02
CA SER A 6 -2.14 -3.83 -7.36
C SER A 6 -2.67 -4.93 -8.28
N ILE A 7 -3.79 -5.55 -7.90
CA ILE A 7 -4.36 -6.70 -8.60
C ILE A 7 -5.79 -6.36 -9.02
N PHE A 8 -6.06 -6.47 -10.32
CA PHE A 8 -7.41 -6.34 -10.85
C PHE A 8 -8.03 -7.74 -10.88
N MET A 9 -9.21 -7.90 -10.28
CA MET A 9 -9.81 -9.21 -10.11
C MET A 9 -11.34 -9.16 -10.22
N GLU A 10 -11.94 -10.32 -10.51
CA GLU A 10 -13.37 -10.46 -10.43
C GLU A 10 -13.80 -10.46 -8.95
N ASN A 11 -14.90 -9.78 -8.66
CA ASN A 11 -15.47 -9.72 -7.31
C ASN A 11 -16.40 -10.93 -7.11
N LYS A 12 -15.81 -12.06 -6.73
CA LYS A 12 -16.55 -13.29 -6.50
C LYS A 12 -15.90 -14.13 -5.39
N PRO A 13 -16.68 -15.06 -4.77
CA PRO A 13 -16.11 -15.91 -3.72
C PRO A 13 -14.88 -16.68 -4.19
N GLY A 14 -13.89 -16.77 -3.33
CA GLY A 14 -12.66 -17.52 -3.57
C GLY A 14 -11.54 -16.77 -4.23
N MET A 15 -11.76 -15.57 -4.78
CA MET A 15 -10.69 -14.81 -5.44
C MET A 15 -9.62 -14.37 -4.44
N LEU A 16 -10.04 -13.79 -3.33
CA LEU A 16 -9.08 -13.35 -2.31
C LEU A 16 -8.37 -14.53 -1.66
N GLU A 17 -9.08 -15.62 -1.43
CA GLU A 17 -8.47 -16.84 -0.91
C GLU A 17 -7.39 -17.34 -1.85
N ARG A 18 -7.65 -17.32 -3.14
CA ARG A 18 -6.68 -17.74 -4.16
C ARG A 18 -5.42 -16.88 -4.13
N LEU A 19 -5.58 -15.56 -4.06
CA LEU A 19 -4.45 -14.64 -4.01
C LEU A 19 -3.59 -14.87 -2.77
N THR A 20 -4.22 -14.96 -1.61
CA THR A 20 -3.50 -15.15 -0.34
C THR A 20 -2.84 -16.53 -0.27
N ARG A 21 -3.47 -17.54 -0.88
CA ARG A 21 -2.88 -18.87 -0.98
C ARG A 21 -1.59 -18.83 -1.82
N LEU A 22 -1.59 -18.13 -2.95
CA LEU A 22 -0.41 -17.98 -3.79
C LEU A 22 0.72 -17.28 -3.05
N PHE A 23 0.39 -16.24 -2.26
CA PHE A 23 1.39 -15.57 -1.43
C PHE A 23 1.96 -16.52 -0.38
N SER A 24 1.10 -17.26 0.28
CA SER A 24 1.51 -18.23 1.30
C SER A 24 2.43 -19.31 0.73
N GLU A 25 2.06 -19.87 -0.41
CA GLU A 25 2.87 -20.89 -1.10
C GLU A 25 4.23 -20.35 -1.55
N SER A 26 4.28 -19.06 -1.89
CA SER A 26 5.51 -18.38 -2.28
C SER A 26 6.31 -17.85 -1.10
N LYS A 27 5.80 -18.06 0.12
CA LYS A 27 6.41 -17.59 1.38
C LYS A 27 6.57 -16.08 1.43
N VAL A 28 5.57 -15.38 0.92
CA VAL A 28 5.49 -13.91 0.94
C VAL A 28 4.56 -13.49 2.07
N ASN A 29 5.03 -12.60 2.95
CA ASN A 29 4.24 -12.11 4.06
C ASN A 29 3.47 -10.84 3.69
N ILE A 30 2.21 -10.77 4.11
CA ILE A 30 1.35 -9.62 3.90
C ILE A 30 1.53 -8.66 5.08
N ILE A 31 1.98 -7.45 4.80
CA ILE A 31 2.14 -6.40 5.81
C ILE A 31 0.82 -5.64 5.99
N ALA A 32 0.18 -5.29 4.87
CA ALA A 32 -1.10 -4.58 4.87
C ALA A 32 -1.79 -4.79 3.54
N PHE A 33 -3.10 -4.53 3.49
CA PHE A 33 -3.84 -4.64 2.25
C PHE A 33 -5.06 -3.73 2.25
N SER A 34 -5.57 -3.47 1.06
CA SER A 34 -6.78 -2.69 0.84
C SER A 34 -7.52 -3.29 -0.35
N ILE A 35 -8.81 -3.49 -0.20
CA ILE A 35 -9.64 -4.10 -1.25
C ILE A 35 -10.85 -3.21 -1.48
N ALA A 36 -11.08 -2.85 -2.73
CA ALA A 36 -12.25 -2.08 -3.11
C ALA A 36 -12.93 -2.74 -4.30
N SER A 37 -14.25 -2.92 -4.23
CA SER A 37 -15.01 -3.46 -5.34
C SER A 37 -15.84 -2.37 -6.03
N GLY A 38 -15.97 -2.49 -7.35
CA GLY A 38 -16.81 -1.63 -8.16
C GLY A 38 -17.81 -2.48 -8.94
N GLY A 39 -18.61 -3.29 -8.23
CA GLY A 39 -19.58 -4.20 -8.85
C GLY A 39 -18.97 -5.57 -9.14
N GLU A 40 -18.89 -5.94 -10.41
CA GLU A 40 -18.40 -7.26 -10.81
C GLU A 40 -16.88 -7.42 -10.68
N PHE A 41 -16.17 -6.31 -10.57
CA PHE A 41 -14.72 -6.30 -10.49
C PHE A 41 -14.26 -5.52 -9.26
N GLY A 42 -13.02 -5.73 -8.90
CA GLY A 42 -12.41 -5.03 -7.79
C GLY A 42 -10.92 -4.87 -7.99
N VAL A 43 -10.33 -4.05 -7.13
CA VAL A 43 -8.89 -3.87 -7.07
C VAL A 43 -8.42 -4.23 -5.66
N ALA A 44 -7.48 -5.15 -5.58
CA ALA A 44 -6.84 -5.52 -4.32
C ALA A 44 -5.42 -4.96 -4.33
N LYS A 45 -5.05 -4.27 -3.26
CA LYS A 45 -3.69 -3.76 -3.10
C LYS A 45 -3.06 -4.40 -1.88
N PHE A 46 -1.85 -4.92 -2.08
CA PHE A 46 -1.13 -5.64 -1.02
C PHE A 46 0.26 -5.04 -0.84
N LEU A 47 0.55 -4.65 0.38
CA LEU A 47 1.90 -4.31 0.77
C LEU A 47 2.55 -5.58 1.31
N LEU A 48 3.57 -6.05 0.62
CA LEU A 48 4.21 -7.34 0.87
C LEU A 48 5.68 -7.14 1.21
N ASP A 49 6.24 -8.10 1.92
CA ASP A 49 7.68 -8.07 2.21
C ASP A 49 8.52 -8.37 0.97
N GLN A 50 7.97 -9.14 0.02
CA GLN A 50 8.65 -9.50 -1.23
C GLN A 50 7.70 -9.34 -2.41
N PRO A 51 7.41 -8.11 -2.82
CA PRO A 51 6.42 -7.87 -3.88
C PRO A 51 6.79 -8.44 -5.24
N LYS A 52 8.07 -8.50 -5.57
CA LYS A 52 8.51 -9.03 -6.87
C LYS A 52 8.31 -10.54 -6.99
N ILE A 53 8.51 -11.28 -5.90
CA ILE A 53 8.24 -12.72 -5.86
C ILE A 53 6.75 -12.96 -6.05
N ALA A 54 5.91 -12.21 -5.33
CA ALA A 54 4.47 -12.31 -5.46
C ALA A 54 3.99 -11.97 -6.87
N TYR A 55 4.52 -10.90 -7.44
CA TYR A 55 4.20 -10.49 -8.80
C TYR A 55 4.49 -11.62 -9.81
N ALA A 56 5.66 -12.22 -9.70
CA ALA A 56 6.05 -13.33 -10.59
C ALA A 56 5.09 -14.53 -10.43
N ALA A 57 4.71 -14.85 -9.20
CA ALA A 57 3.77 -15.96 -8.93
C ALA A 57 2.40 -15.70 -9.55
N LEU A 58 1.88 -14.46 -9.45
CA LEU A 58 0.60 -14.09 -10.04
C LEU A 58 0.66 -14.11 -11.56
N LYS A 59 1.73 -13.60 -12.13
CA LYS A 59 1.93 -13.57 -13.58
C LYS A 59 1.94 -14.99 -14.15
N LYS A 60 2.59 -15.92 -13.47
CA LYS A 60 2.63 -17.32 -13.86
C LYS A 60 1.23 -17.93 -13.90
N GLU A 61 0.32 -17.48 -13.05
CA GLU A 61 -1.07 -17.94 -12.98
C GLU A 61 -2.01 -17.16 -13.90
N GLY A 62 -1.47 -16.24 -14.70
CA GLY A 62 -2.27 -15.44 -15.61
C GLY A 62 -3.11 -14.37 -14.94
N ILE A 63 -2.76 -13.99 -13.71
CA ILE A 63 -3.51 -12.97 -12.96
C ILE A 63 -2.94 -11.59 -13.26
N ALA A 64 -3.83 -10.66 -13.65
CA ALA A 64 -3.44 -9.29 -13.98
C ALA A 64 -3.03 -8.51 -12.73
N ALA A 65 -1.78 -8.08 -12.68
CA ALA A 65 -1.23 -7.35 -11.55
C ALA A 65 -0.18 -6.35 -12.01
N SER A 66 0.05 -5.33 -11.21
CA SER A 66 1.10 -4.35 -11.45
C SER A 66 1.80 -3.97 -10.15
N LEU A 67 3.09 -3.73 -10.23
CA LEU A 67 3.86 -3.16 -9.13
C LEU A 67 3.82 -1.64 -9.26
N ARG A 68 3.51 -0.95 -8.17
CA ARG A 68 3.37 0.51 -8.16
C ARG A 68 4.19 1.11 -7.03
N PRO A 69 4.95 2.19 -7.32
CA PRO A 69 5.72 2.86 -6.28
C PRO A 69 4.80 3.46 -5.21
N VAL A 70 5.21 3.31 -3.97
CA VAL A 70 4.52 3.92 -2.83
C VAL A 70 5.54 4.54 -1.88
N VAL A 71 5.09 5.51 -1.11
CA VAL A 71 5.86 6.12 -0.03
C VAL A 71 5.08 5.90 1.25
N ILE A 72 5.76 5.52 2.33
CA ILE A 72 5.09 5.11 3.56
C ILE A 72 5.61 5.91 4.75
N PRO A 73 5.12 7.16 4.93
CA PRO A 73 5.48 7.94 6.11
C PRO A 73 4.86 7.35 7.37
N ILE A 74 5.51 7.62 8.49
CA ILE A 74 5.05 7.23 9.81
C ILE A 74 4.47 8.46 10.50
N ILE A 75 3.31 8.29 11.12
CA ILE A 75 2.63 9.35 11.87
C ILE A 75 2.38 8.91 13.31
N GLN A 76 2.06 9.87 14.17
CA GLN A 76 1.62 9.54 15.53
C GLN A 76 0.20 8.97 15.48
N GLU A 77 -0.05 7.90 16.22
CA GLU A 77 -1.38 7.32 16.38
C GLU A 77 -2.15 8.17 17.41
N LYS A 78 -2.85 9.18 16.92
CA LYS A 78 -3.64 10.11 17.75
C LYS A 78 -4.76 10.71 16.91
N ILE A 79 -5.73 11.30 17.60
CA ILE A 79 -6.79 12.06 16.92
C ILE A 79 -6.12 13.19 16.13
N GLY A 80 -6.44 13.29 14.85
CA GLY A 80 -5.89 14.32 13.98
C GLY A 80 -4.52 13.99 13.38
N GLY A 81 -3.91 12.83 13.71
CA GLY A 81 -2.61 12.47 13.17
C GLY A 81 -2.61 12.37 11.65
N LEU A 82 -3.59 11.68 11.09
CA LEU A 82 -3.74 11.59 9.63
C LEU A 82 -4.04 12.94 9.01
N HIS A 83 -4.90 13.73 9.67
CA HIS A 83 -5.22 15.06 9.16
C HIS A 83 -3.98 15.96 9.05
N GLU A 84 -3.10 15.92 10.03
CA GLU A 84 -1.85 16.69 10.00
C GLU A 84 -1.01 16.34 8.76
N LEU A 85 -0.89 15.05 8.46
CA LEU A 85 -0.14 14.59 7.29
C LEU A 85 -0.80 15.10 6.00
N LEU A 86 -2.12 14.91 5.89
CA LEU A 86 -2.85 15.31 4.68
C LEU A 86 -2.86 16.83 4.49
N LEU A 87 -2.92 17.58 5.58
CA LEU A 87 -2.83 19.04 5.53
C LEU A 87 -1.46 19.48 5.00
N PHE A 88 -0.39 18.85 5.51
CA PHE A 88 0.96 19.11 5.02
C PHE A 88 1.06 18.84 3.51
N LEU A 89 0.55 17.70 3.05
CA LEU A 89 0.59 17.34 1.62
C LEU A 89 -0.23 18.31 0.78
N ARG A 90 -1.39 18.74 1.27
CA ARG A 90 -2.21 19.74 0.57
C ARG A 90 -1.45 21.06 0.40
N GLU A 91 -0.77 21.51 1.43
CA GLU A 91 0.02 22.74 1.38
C GLU A 91 1.19 22.63 0.41
N GLN A 92 1.68 21.42 0.17
CA GLN A 92 2.73 21.17 -0.82
C GLN A 92 2.18 20.92 -2.23
N GLY A 93 0.86 20.99 -2.40
CA GLY A 93 0.22 20.80 -3.69
C GLY A 93 0.22 19.35 -4.19
N ILE A 94 0.34 18.39 -3.28
CA ILE A 94 0.42 16.97 -3.63
C ILE A 94 -0.95 16.30 -3.53
N ASN A 95 -1.37 15.65 -4.61
CA ASN A 95 -2.58 14.85 -4.64
C ASN A 95 -2.26 13.37 -4.37
N ILE A 96 -3.08 12.72 -3.56
CA ILE A 96 -2.94 11.30 -3.25
C ILE A 96 -3.98 10.52 -4.06
N GLU A 97 -3.51 9.53 -4.83
CA GLU A 97 -4.36 8.69 -5.66
C GLU A 97 -4.96 7.53 -4.87
N ASP A 98 -4.22 7.00 -3.91
CA ASP A 98 -4.66 5.89 -3.09
C ASP A 98 -3.91 5.89 -1.77
N SER A 99 -4.57 5.44 -0.72
CA SER A 99 -3.97 5.40 0.61
C SER A 99 -4.66 4.38 1.50
N TYR A 100 -3.87 3.75 2.34
CA TYR A 100 -4.35 2.93 3.44
C TYR A 100 -3.30 2.92 4.53
N GLY A 101 -3.69 2.53 5.73
CA GLY A 101 -2.77 2.59 6.86
C GLY A 101 -2.76 1.33 7.70
N PHE A 102 -1.76 1.22 8.54
CA PHE A 102 -1.66 0.14 9.52
C PHE A 102 -0.89 0.62 10.75
N LEU A 103 -1.19 0.00 11.88
CA LEU A 103 -0.53 0.33 13.14
C LEU A 103 0.84 -0.36 13.24
N LEU A 104 1.80 0.33 13.84
CA LEU A 104 3.11 -0.25 14.11
C LEU A 104 3.06 -0.95 15.47
N LYS A 105 3.36 -2.24 15.47
CA LYS A 105 3.27 -3.08 16.66
C LYS A 105 4.25 -2.59 17.73
N GLY A 106 3.72 -2.40 18.95
CA GLY A 106 4.52 -1.98 20.10
C GLY A 106 4.90 -0.51 20.13
N GLU A 107 4.34 0.28 19.20
CA GLU A 107 4.61 1.72 19.12
C GLU A 107 3.30 2.48 19.07
N SER A 108 3.30 3.74 19.51
CA SER A 108 2.14 4.63 19.37
C SER A 108 2.20 5.35 18.03
N LYS A 109 2.44 4.61 16.97
CA LYS A 109 2.65 5.13 15.63
C LYS A 109 1.88 4.30 14.61
N ALA A 110 1.60 4.92 13.47
CA ALA A 110 0.96 4.28 12.34
C ALA A 110 1.74 4.58 11.07
N ALA A 111 1.71 3.65 10.15
CA ALA A 111 2.28 3.83 8.83
C ALA A 111 1.15 4.14 7.84
N VAL A 112 1.36 5.06 6.94
CA VAL A 112 0.37 5.44 5.92
C VAL A 112 0.97 5.18 4.55
N VAL A 113 0.38 4.24 3.81
CA VAL A 113 0.81 3.95 2.44
C VAL A 113 0.22 5.00 1.52
N LEU A 114 1.08 5.67 0.76
CA LEU A 114 0.65 6.72 -0.16
C LEU A 114 1.07 6.37 -1.59
N GLU A 115 0.10 6.37 -2.49
CA GLU A 115 0.36 6.28 -3.92
C GLU A 115 0.00 7.62 -4.54
N SER A 116 0.93 8.19 -5.31
CA SER A 116 0.73 9.48 -5.96
C SER A 116 1.46 9.50 -7.29
N LYS A 117 0.97 10.31 -8.21
CA LYS A 117 1.66 10.58 -9.49
C LYS A 117 2.75 11.63 -9.32
N GLU A 118 2.82 12.26 -8.15
CA GLU A 118 3.80 13.31 -7.88
C GLU A 118 5.15 12.70 -7.51
N GLU A 119 6.14 12.88 -8.38
CA GLU A 119 7.47 12.31 -8.18
C GLU A 119 8.21 12.90 -6.98
N ARG A 120 7.84 14.12 -6.57
CA ARG A 120 8.47 14.81 -5.44
C ARG A 120 7.96 14.33 -4.07
N LEU A 121 7.02 13.40 -4.02
CA LEU A 121 6.36 13.01 -2.77
C LEU A 121 7.36 12.61 -1.68
N GLU A 122 8.29 11.72 -1.98
CA GLU A 122 9.27 11.26 -1.00
C GLU A 122 10.16 12.40 -0.51
N GLU A 123 10.67 13.21 -1.44
CA GLU A 123 11.53 14.34 -1.12
C GLU A 123 10.82 15.36 -0.23
N VAL A 124 9.58 15.67 -0.56
CA VAL A 124 8.76 16.61 0.20
C VAL A 124 8.56 16.12 1.64
N LEU A 125 8.29 14.83 1.81
CA LEU A 125 8.12 14.25 3.14
C LEU A 125 9.43 14.22 3.93
N ILE A 126 10.55 13.94 3.28
CA ILE A 126 11.87 14.01 3.92
C ILE A 126 12.12 15.43 4.44
N GLU A 127 11.90 16.44 3.61
CA GLU A 127 12.07 17.84 3.99
C GLU A 127 11.12 18.25 5.12
N GLY A 128 9.94 17.64 5.19
CA GLY A 128 8.97 17.86 6.25
C GLY A 128 9.29 17.15 7.55
N GLY A 129 10.37 16.38 7.60
CA GLY A 129 10.81 15.71 8.82
C GLY A 129 10.12 14.38 9.11
N TYR A 130 9.45 13.79 8.13
CA TYR A 130 8.75 12.53 8.33
C TYR A 130 9.71 11.33 8.33
N GLU A 131 9.45 10.39 9.22
CA GLU A 131 10.09 9.08 9.20
C GLU A 131 9.35 8.17 8.22
N PHE A 132 10.01 7.11 7.75
CA PHE A 132 9.42 6.16 6.82
C PHE A 132 9.45 4.74 7.37
N PHE A 133 8.44 3.97 7.01
CA PHE A 133 8.37 2.56 7.36
C PHE A 133 9.48 1.78 6.64
N LYS A 134 10.22 0.96 7.40
CA LYS A 134 11.37 0.20 6.91
C LYS A 134 11.19 -1.31 6.99
N GLY A 135 10.08 -1.74 7.56
CA GLY A 135 9.78 -3.14 7.87
C GLY A 135 9.69 -4.12 6.71
#